data_50ad2e5bc2d0a9311934ef95d26f2086
#
_entry.id   50ad2e5bc2d0a9311934ef95d26f2086
#
_cell.length_a   1.000
_cell.length_b   1.000
_cell.length_c   1.000
_cell.angle_alpha   90.00
_cell.angle_beta   90.00
_cell.angle_gamma   90.00
#
_symmetry.space_group_name_H-M   'P 1'
#
loop_
_entity.id
_entity.type
_entity.pdbx_description
1 polymer ?
#
loop_
_entity_poly.entity_id
_entity_poly.type
_entity_poly.pdbx_seq_one_letter_code
_entity_poly.pdbx_strand_id
1 'polypeptide(L)'
;MAVYTDVAAEDLTRFLSSYDIGELLSYKGIAEGVENSNFLVHTGAGNFILTLYEKRVAEGDLPFFLGLMEHLAARGITCPQPVKNKQGGMLGKIAGRPAAIVTFLDGLWIRRPNPGHCAAVGEALAQLHLAGADFKLKRANALSIESWRPLYEHAKPRGDSVRPGLCGEIAKELDALDKSWPRQLPQGVIHADLFPDNVFFLGTKLSGLTDFYFACSDTLFYDVAVCLNAWCFEVDHSYNVTKGRALLNAYNRVRALSDAERSALPILARGAAVRFLLTRLVDWLAVPDGALVRPKDPLEYYRKLRFHQSVKNVEDYGL
;
A
#
# COMPACT_ATOMS: atom_id res chain seq x y z
N MET A 1 10.55 3.53 -16.15
CA MET A 1 9.75 2.55 -16.91
C MET A 1 9.36 1.45 -15.95
N ALA A 2 8.07 1.22 -15.80
CA ALA A 2 7.55 0.20 -14.88
C ALA A 2 7.09 -1.09 -15.60
N VAL A 3 7.50 -1.29 -16.86
CA VAL A 3 7.35 -2.56 -17.56
C VAL A 3 8.72 -3.22 -17.61
N TYR A 4 8.89 -4.28 -16.82
CA TYR A 4 10.14 -5.05 -16.73
C TYR A 4 10.16 -6.21 -17.72
N THR A 5 8.97 -6.79 -17.98
CA THR A 5 8.77 -7.92 -18.90
C THR A 5 7.87 -7.44 -20.02
N ASP A 6 8.39 -7.47 -21.24
CA ASP A 6 7.60 -7.18 -22.44
C ASP A 6 6.74 -8.39 -22.84
N VAL A 7 5.60 -8.12 -23.46
CA VAL A 7 4.63 -9.13 -23.87
C VAL A 7 4.31 -8.94 -25.35
N ALA A 8 4.57 -9.96 -26.16
CA ALA A 8 4.20 -9.95 -27.57
C ALA A 8 2.68 -10.06 -27.76
N ALA A 9 2.15 -9.41 -28.80
CA ALA A 9 0.72 -9.40 -29.08
C ALA A 9 0.14 -10.80 -29.27
N GLU A 10 0.88 -11.69 -29.92
CA GLU A 10 0.50 -13.08 -30.18
C GLU A 10 0.37 -13.88 -28.87
N ASP A 11 1.31 -13.69 -27.93
CA ASP A 11 1.28 -14.36 -26.65
C ASP A 11 0.15 -13.84 -25.77
N LEU A 12 -0.11 -12.52 -25.81
CA LEU A 12 -1.24 -11.92 -25.12
C LEU A 12 -2.58 -12.42 -25.69
N THR A 13 -2.73 -12.47 -27.01
CA THR A 13 -3.94 -13.00 -27.68
C THR A 13 -4.20 -14.46 -27.28
N ARG A 14 -3.14 -15.29 -27.26
CA ARG A 14 -3.22 -16.67 -26.81
C ARG A 14 -3.60 -16.77 -25.33
N PHE A 15 -3.03 -15.94 -24.49
CA PHE A 15 -3.36 -15.89 -23.05
C PHE A 15 -4.83 -15.52 -22.84
N LEU A 16 -5.31 -14.47 -23.51
CA LEU A 16 -6.69 -13.98 -23.42
C LEU A 16 -7.73 -14.99 -23.95
N SER A 17 -7.36 -15.87 -24.88
CA SER A 17 -8.26 -16.90 -25.39
C SER A 17 -8.77 -17.87 -24.32
N SER A 18 -8.07 -17.94 -23.17
CA SER A 18 -8.50 -18.73 -22.01
C SER A 18 -9.52 -18.01 -21.12
N TYR A 19 -9.91 -16.77 -21.43
CA TYR A 19 -10.86 -15.95 -20.68
C TYR A 19 -12.09 -15.62 -21.54
N ASP A 20 -13.21 -15.29 -20.90
CA ASP A 20 -14.44 -14.84 -21.56
C ASP A 20 -14.58 -13.31 -21.50
N ILE A 21 -13.56 -12.60 -22.01
CA ILE A 21 -13.51 -11.12 -22.03
C ILE A 21 -13.41 -10.53 -23.44
N GLY A 22 -13.72 -11.33 -24.45
CA GLY A 22 -13.68 -10.90 -25.85
C GLY A 22 -12.29 -10.91 -26.47
N GLU A 23 -12.21 -10.49 -27.72
CA GLU A 23 -10.96 -10.41 -28.48
C GLU A 23 -10.12 -9.21 -28.05
N LEU A 24 -8.79 -9.36 -28.12
CA LEU A 24 -7.85 -8.26 -27.91
C LEU A 24 -8.01 -7.22 -29.02
N LEU A 25 -8.32 -5.98 -28.64
CA LEU A 25 -8.39 -4.84 -29.55
C LEU A 25 -7.11 -4.00 -29.51
N SER A 26 -6.59 -3.73 -28.31
CA SER A 26 -5.31 -3.05 -28.11
C SER A 26 -4.78 -3.30 -26.70
N TYR A 27 -3.48 -3.07 -26.50
CA TYR A 27 -2.87 -3.08 -25.18
C TYR A 27 -1.72 -2.07 -25.09
N LYS A 28 -1.43 -1.61 -23.87
CA LYS A 28 -0.38 -0.64 -23.61
C LYS A 28 0.22 -0.88 -22.23
N GLY A 29 1.55 -0.89 -22.16
CA GLY A 29 2.27 -0.90 -20.88
C GLY A 29 1.97 0.34 -20.05
N ILE A 30 1.73 0.15 -18.74
CA ILE A 30 1.52 1.23 -17.78
C ILE A 30 2.90 1.56 -17.17
N ALA A 31 3.32 2.81 -17.33
CA ALA A 31 4.64 3.27 -16.87
C ALA A 31 4.68 3.55 -15.36
N GLU A 32 3.57 3.47 -14.66
CA GLU A 32 3.44 3.69 -13.23
C GLU A 32 3.57 2.36 -12.46
N GLY A 33 4.10 2.44 -11.23
CA GLY A 33 4.39 1.29 -10.39
C GLY A 33 5.87 0.87 -10.46
N VAL A 34 6.36 0.20 -9.42
CA VAL A 34 7.77 -0.20 -9.29
C VAL A 34 7.96 -1.69 -8.99
N GLU A 35 6.89 -2.44 -8.88
CA GLU A 35 6.95 -3.83 -8.41
C GLU A 35 6.61 -4.87 -9.48
N ASN A 36 5.60 -4.59 -10.32
CA ASN A 36 5.06 -5.49 -11.31
C ASN A 36 5.00 -4.83 -12.69
N SER A 37 4.95 -5.63 -13.76
CA SER A 37 4.66 -5.14 -15.10
C SER A 37 3.15 -5.12 -15.32
N ASN A 38 2.59 -3.91 -15.48
CA ASN A 38 1.16 -3.73 -15.69
C ASN A 38 0.87 -3.29 -17.11
N PHE A 39 -0.21 -3.82 -17.68
CA PHE A 39 -0.70 -3.47 -19.01
C PHE A 39 -2.18 -3.13 -18.94
N LEU A 40 -2.56 -1.99 -19.52
CA LEU A 40 -3.94 -1.72 -19.87
C LEU A 40 -4.27 -2.58 -21.11
N VAL A 41 -5.28 -3.43 -20.98
CA VAL A 41 -5.76 -4.32 -22.03
C VAL A 41 -7.18 -3.91 -22.39
N HIS A 42 -7.40 -3.54 -23.66
CA HIS A 42 -8.71 -3.25 -24.22
C HIS A 42 -9.20 -4.42 -25.05
N THR A 43 -10.38 -4.92 -24.73
CA THR A 43 -11.00 -6.06 -25.41
C THR A 43 -12.42 -5.73 -25.85
N GLY A 44 -13.06 -6.64 -26.57
CA GLY A 44 -14.47 -6.52 -26.94
C GLY A 44 -15.44 -6.42 -25.74
N ALA A 45 -15.05 -6.86 -24.55
CA ALA A 45 -15.86 -6.75 -23.33
C ALA A 45 -15.50 -5.52 -22.45
N GLY A 46 -14.48 -4.74 -22.81
CA GLY A 46 -14.09 -3.53 -22.08
C GLY A 46 -12.60 -3.46 -21.72
N ASN A 47 -12.29 -2.66 -20.70
CA ASN A 47 -10.92 -2.44 -20.23
C ASN A 47 -10.59 -3.34 -19.04
N PHE A 48 -9.36 -3.85 -19.04
CA PHE A 48 -8.81 -4.69 -17.97
C PHE A 48 -7.36 -4.29 -17.68
N ILE A 49 -6.86 -4.69 -16.52
CA ILE A 49 -5.44 -4.62 -16.20
C ILE A 49 -4.88 -6.04 -16.20
N LEU A 50 -3.85 -6.28 -17.00
CA LEU A 50 -3.01 -7.46 -16.90
C LEU A 50 -1.81 -7.12 -16.05
N THR A 51 -1.62 -7.84 -14.95
CA THR A 51 -0.45 -7.73 -14.09
C THR A 51 0.42 -8.97 -14.24
N LEU A 52 1.69 -8.78 -14.60
CA LEU A 52 2.73 -9.80 -14.54
C LEU A 52 3.50 -9.60 -13.23
N TYR A 53 3.53 -10.64 -12.42
CA TYR A 53 4.21 -10.61 -11.12
C TYR A 53 5.70 -10.84 -11.30
N GLU A 54 6.47 -9.83 -10.92
CA GLU A 54 7.93 -9.84 -11.01
C GLU A 54 8.56 -10.42 -9.74
N LYS A 55 9.87 -10.23 -9.55
CA LYS A 55 10.65 -10.92 -8.52
C LYS A 55 10.31 -10.55 -7.06
N ARG A 56 9.68 -9.40 -6.83
CA ARG A 56 9.40 -8.92 -5.46
C ARG A 56 8.17 -9.57 -4.81
N VAL A 57 7.27 -10.11 -5.62
CA VAL A 57 6.06 -10.80 -5.13
C VAL A 57 6.31 -12.29 -5.13
N ALA A 58 6.23 -12.94 -3.98
CA ALA A 58 6.33 -14.39 -3.88
C ALA A 58 5.11 -15.05 -4.53
N GLU A 59 5.31 -16.03 -5.41
CA GLU A 59 4.22 -16.70 -6.12
C GLU A 59 3.23 -17.36 -5.14
N GLY A 60 3.72 -17.85 -3.99
CA GLY A 60 2.89 -18.42 -2.93
C GLY A 60 1.94 -17.43 -2.25
N ASP A 61 2.19 -16.12 -2.36
CA ASP A 61 1.33 -15.06 -1.79
C ASP A 61 0.20 -14.63 -2.75
N LEU A 62 0.30 -14.94 -4.04
CA LEU A 62 -0.67 -14.52 -5.05
C LEU A 62 -2.11 -14.97 -4.76
N PRO A 63 -2.37 -16.20 -4.26
CA PRO A 63 -3.71 -16.61 -3.88
C PRO A 63 -4.31 -15.74 -2.76
N PHE A 64 -3.48 -15.23 -1.83
CA PHE A 64 -3.94 -14.30 -0.80
C PHE A 64 -4.43 -12.99 -1.40
N PHE A 65 -3.64 -12.36 -2.27
CA PHE A 65 -3.99 -11.05 -2.85
C PHE A 65 -5.21 -11.13 -3.76
N LEU A 66 -5.26 -12.12 -4.66
CA LEU A 66 -6.39 -12.29 -5.58
C LEU A 66 -7.66 -12.68 -4.82
N GLY A 67 -7.55 -13.61 -3.87
CA GLY A 67 -8.67 -14.00 -3.03
C GLY A 67 -9.16 -12.85 -2.14
N LEU A 68 -8.27 -11.98 -1.66
CA LEU A 68 -8.66 -10.80 -0.89
C LEU A 68 -9.46 -9.81 -1.74
N MET A 69 -8.99 -9.48 -2.94
CA MET A 69 -9.70 -8.57 -3.84
C MET A 69 -11.10 -9.12 -4.21
N GLU A 70 -11.21 -10.41 -4.51
CA GLU A 70 -12.51 -11.05 -4.76
C GLU A 70 -13.43 -10.98 -3.53
N HIS A 71 -12.90 -11.27 -2.34
CA HIS A 71 -13.62 -11.23 -1.08
C HIS A 71 -14.13 -9.83 -0.72
N LEU A 72 -13.28 -8.81 -0.85
CA LEU A 72 -13.61 -7.42 -0.59
C LEU A 72 -14.66 -6.88 -1.57
N ALA A 73 -14.48 -7.16 -2.86
CA ALA A 73 -15.44 -6.76 -3.89
C ALA A 73 -16.83 -7.37 -3.65
N ALA A 74 -16.90 -8.65 -3.27
CA ALA A 74 -18.16 -9.31 -2.93
C ALA A 74 -18.86 -8.70 -1.72
N ARG A 75 -18.15 -7.89 -0.90
CA ARG A 75 -18.67 -7.14 0.27
C ARG A 75 -18.85 -5.64 0.01
N GLY A 76 -18.82 -5.23 -1.25
CA GLY A 76 -19.12 -3.86 -1.65
C GLY A 76 -17.92 -2.90 -1.59
N ILE A 77 -16.71 -3.38 -1.33
CA ILE A 77 -15.50 -2.56 -1.48
C ILE A 77 -15.17 -2.43 -2.96
N THR A 78 -15.13 -1.21 -3.47
CA THR A 78 -14.71 -0.97 -4.85
C THR A 78 -13.21 -1.14 -4.97
N CYS A 79 -12.78 -2.24 -5.58
CA CYS A 79 -11.39 -2.57 -5.84
C CYS A 79 -11.30 -3.40 -7.15
N PRO A 80 -10.11 -3.58 -7.74
CA PRO A 80 -9.95 -4.47 -8.89
C PRO A 80 -10.44 -5.89 -8.56
N GLN A 81 -11.23 -6.48 -9.46
CA GLN A 81 -11.73 -7.84 -9.27
C GLN A 81 -10.96 -8.78 -10.19
N PRO A 82 -10.38 -9.88 -9.65
CA PRO A 82 -9.73 -10.87 -10.48
C PRO A 82 -10.72 -11.51 -11.45
N VAL A 83 -10.33 -11.59 -12.73
CA VAL A 83 -11.09 -12.25 -13.77
C VAL A 83 -10.70 -13.73 -13.78
N LYS A 84 -11.69 -14.61 -13.66
CA LYS A 84 -11.46 -16.05 -13.75
C LYS A 84 -11.36 -16.50 -15.21
N ASN A 85 -10.42 -17.37 -15.49
CA ASN A 85 -10.34 -18.04 -16.78
C ASN A 85 -11.47 -19.09 -16.93
N LYS A 86 -11.61 -19.68 -18.10
CA LYS A 86 -12.64 -20.70 -18.44
C LYS A 86 -12.61 -21.94 -17.54
N GLN A 87 -11.49 -22.21 -16.85
CA GLN A 87 -11.33 -23.29 -15.87
C GLN A 87 -11.58 -22.83 -14.43
N GLY A 88 -11.95 -21.55 -14.21
CA GLY A 88 -12.22 -20.97 -12.89
C GLY A 88 -10.95 -20.47 -12.14
N GLY A 89 -9.78 -20.55 -12.74
CA GLY A 89 -8.54 -20.05 -12.15
C GLY A 89 -8.38 -18.54 -12.30
N MET A 90 -7.80 -17.87 -11.29
CA MET A 90 -7.48 -16.43 -11.31
C MET A 90 -6.03 -16.16 -11.74
N LEU A 91 -5.16 -17.16 -11.70
CA LEU A 91 -3.76 -17.07 -12.10
C LEU A 91 -3.53 -17.83 -13.41
N GLY A 92 -2.72 -17.25 -14.25
CA GLY A 92 -2.15 -17.86 -15.43
C GLY A 92 -0.66 -17.60 -15.54
N LYS A 93 -0.06 -17.88 -16.70
CA LYS A 93 1.35 -17.63 -16.97
C LYS A 93 1.53 -17.07 -18.37
N ILE A 94 2.25 -15.97 -18.49
CA ILE A 94 2.60 -15.34 -19.77
C ILE A 94 4.04 -14.80 -19.69
N ALA A 95 4.80 -14.86 -20.77
CA ALA A 95 6.21 -14.46 -20.82
C ALA A 95 7.06 -15.05 -19.69
N GLY A 96 6.76 -16.29 -19.25
CA GLY A 96 7.46 -16.95 -18.16
C GLY A 96 7.13 -16.45 -16.75
N ARG A 97 6.20 -15.49 -16.59
CA ARG A 97 5.79 -14.91 -15.32
C ARG A 97 4.38 -15.35 -14.92
N PRO A 98 4.11 -15.52 -13.61
CA PRO A 98 2.74 -15.57 -13.13
C PRO A 98 2.01 -14.28 -13.50
N ALA A 99 0.75 -14.39 -13.90
CA ALA A 99 -0.02 -13.24 -14.33
C ALA A 99 -1.50 -13.39 -13.94
N ALA A 100 -2.14 -12.25 -13.68
CA ALA A 100 -3.58 -12.18 -13.46
C ALA A 100 -4.19 -11.04 -14.27
N ILE A 101 -5.45 -11.21 -14.65
CA ILE A 101 -6.28 -10.15 -15.22
C ILE A 101 -7.21 -9.67 -14.10
N VAL A 102 -7.29 -8.34 -13.95
CA VAL A 102 -8.24 -7.72 -13.03
C VAL A 102 -9.08 -6.68 -13.78
N THR A 103 -10.26 -6.37 -13.25
CA THR A 103 -11.12 -5.33 -13.81
C THR A 103 -10.44 -3.96 -13.71
N PHE A 104 -10.68 -3.11 -14.70
CA PHE A 104 -10.24 -1.73 -14.70
C PHE A 104 -11.07 -0.89 -13.70
N LEU A 105 -10.43 0.02 -13.00
CA LEU A 105 -11.10 0.99 -12.12
C LEU A 105 -11.06 2.38 -12.76
N ASP A 106 -12.22 3.02 -12.84
CA ASP A 106 -12.32 4.40 -13.30
C ASP A 106 -11.92 5.38 -12.18
N GLY A 107 -11.22 6.43 -12.55
CA GLY A 107 -10.83 7.48 -11.64
C GLY A 107 -9.38 7.89 -11.77
N LEU A 108 -9.01 8.89 -10.98
CA LEU A 108 -7.64 9.42 -10.91
C LEU A 108 -7.23 9.53 -9.45
N TRP A 109 -5.96 9.29 -9.17
CA TRP A 109 -5.41 9.57 -7.86
C TRP A 109 -5.21 11.08 -7.63
N ILE A 110 -5.23 11.51 -6.38
CA ILE A 110 -5.20 12.94 -6.02
C ILE A 110 -3.80 13.32 -5.53
N ARG A 111 -3.10 14.14 -6.30
CA ARG A 111 -1.75 14.61 -5.97
C ARG A 111 -1.70 15.47 -4.70
N ARG A 112 -2.76 16.27 -4.42
CA ARG A 112 -2.86 17.14 -3.25
C ARG A 112 -4.18 16.89 -2.53
N PRO A 113 -4.22 15.89 -1.63
CA PRO A 113 -5.42 15.59 -0.86
C PRO A 113 -5.85 16.78 0.00
N ASN A 114 -7.16 16.99 0.08
CA ASN A 114 -7.79 17.90 1.02
C ASN A 114 -8.47 17.14 2.17
N PRO A 115 -9.02 17.79 3.21
CA PRO A 115 -9.69 17.11 4.31
C PRO A 115 -10.87 16.21 3.89
N GLY A 116 -11.59 16.56 2.81
CA GLY A 116 -12.68 15.73 2.27
C GLY A 116 -12.17 14.39 1.71
N HIS A 117 -11.03 14.40 0.99
CA HIS A 117 -10.38 13.19 0.53
C HIS A 117 -9.88 12.34 1.69
N CYS A 118 -9.30 12.96 2.73
CA CYS A 118 -8.86 12.25 3.93
C CYS A 118 -10.02 11.58 4.68
N ALA A 119 -11.19 12.25 4.76
CA ALA A 119 -12.39 11.67 5.34
C ALA A 119 -12.88 10.46 4.52
N ALA A 120 -12.93 10.57 3.19
CA ALA A 120 -13.33 9.46 2.31
C ALA A 120 -12.39 8.24 2.46
N VAL A 121 -11.08 8.47 2.58
CA VAL A 121 -10.11 7.39 2.83
C VAL A 121 -10.29 6.77 4.20
N GLY A 122 -10.51 7.56 5.24
CA GLY A 122 -10.76 7.03 6.60
C GLY A 122 -12.01 6.15 6.63
N GLU A 123 -13.09 6.56 5.97
CA GLU A 123 -14.31 5.77 5.84
C GLU A 123 -14.07 4.48 5.05
N ALA A 124 -13.45 4.57 3.87
CA ALA A 124 -13.16 3.42 3.02
C ALA A 124 -12.24 2.39 3.70
N LEU A 125 -11.21 2.86 4.45
CA LEU A 125 -10.34 1.98 5.21
C LEU A 125 -11.09 1.24 6.33
N ALA A 126 -11.98 1.92 7.05
CA ALA A 126 -12.79 1.27 8.07
C ALA A 126 -13.73 0.21 7.47
N GLN A 127 -14.34 0.51 6.32
CA GLN A 127 -15.16 -0.44 5.57
C GLN A 127 -14.35 -1.65 5.09
N LEU A 128 -13.12 -1.43 4.59
CA LEU A 128 -12.20 -2.51 4.22
C LEU A 128 -11.90 -3.43 5.40
N HIS A 129 -11.59 -2.87 6.57
CA HIS A 129 -11.30 -3.64 7.78
C HIS A 129 -12.50 -4.49 8.24
N LEU A 130 -13.72 -3.93 8.17
CA LEU A 130 -14.94 -4.67 8.49
C LEU A 130 -15.23 -5.75 7.45
N ALA A 131 -15.10 -5.44 6.17
CA ALA A 131 -15.30 -6.39 5.07
C ALA A 131 -14.28 -7.54 5.09
N GLY A 132 -13.05 -7.26 5.55
CA GLY A 132 -11.96 -8.26 5.66
C GLY A 132 -12.01 -9.11 6.92
N ALA A 133 -12.94 -8.87 7.86
CA ALA A 133 -12.93 -9.50 9.17
C ALA A 133 -13.06 -11.04 9.13
N ASP A 134 -13.80 -11.58 8.17
CA ASP A 134 -14.04 -13.03 8.00
C ASP A 134 -13.22 -13.63 6.85
N PHE A 135 -12.27 -12.90 6.28
CA PHE A 135 -11.36 -13.43 5.26
C PHE A 135 -10.47 -14.52 5.84
N LYS A 136 -10.47 -15.70 5.20
CA LYS A 136 -9.89 -16.93 5.78
C LYS A 136 -8.40 -17.07 5.59
N LEU A 137 -7.87 -16.58 4.47
CA LEU A 137 -6.44 -16.68 4.21
C LEU A 137 -5.68 -15.70 5.11
N LYS A 138 -4.49 -16.10 5.51
CA LYS A 138 -3.60 -15.29 6.36
C LYS A 138 -2.26 -15.12 5.66
N ARG A 139 -1.71 -13.93 5.75
CA ARG A 139 -0.38 -13.58 5.30
C ARG A 139 0.25 -12.67 6.35
N ALA A 140 1.39 -13.07 6.88
CA ALA A 140 2.11 -12.25 7.85
C ALA A 140 2.61 -10.95 7.21
N ASN A 141 2.68 -9.87 7.98
CA ASN A 141 3.29 -8.62 7.55
C ASN A 141 4.81 -8.79 7.45
N ALA A 142 5.35 -8.89 6.23
CA ALA A 142 6.78 -8.98 5.99
C ALA A 142 7.55 -7.69 6.36
N LEU A 143 6.85 -6.58 6.57
CA LEU A 143 7.39 -5.27 6.96
C LEU A 143 6.94 -4.84 8.36
N SER A 144 6.66 -5.82 9.23
CA SER A 144 6.35 -5.61 10.65
C SER A 144 7.60 -5.21 11.45
N ILE A 145 7.41 -4.95 12.74
CA ILE A 145 8.49 -4.51 13.65
C ILE A 145 9.68 -5.49 13.64
N GLU A 146 9.43 -6.78 13.46
CA GLU A 146 10.46 -7.82 13.41
C GLU A 146 11.43 -7.63 12.22
N SER A 147 10.96 -7.01 11.13
CA SER A 147 11.76 -6.77 9.93
C SER A 147 12.59 -5.48 9.97
N TRP A 148 12.27 -4.54 10.87
CA TRP A 148 12.91 -3.21 10.85
C TRP A 148 14.37 -3.25 11.27
N ARG A 149 14.76 -4.08 12.23
CA ARG A 149 16.19 -4.25 12.58
C ARG A 149 17.02 -4.85 11.47
N PRO A 150 16.60 -5.94 10.80
CA PRO A 150 17.29 -6.44 9.59
C PRO A 150 17.45 -5.37 8.51
N LEU A 151 16.40 -4.58 8.21
CA LEU A 151 16.49 -3.48 7.25
C LEU A 151 17.49 -2.39 7.69
N TYR A 152 17.47 -2.03 8.97
CA TYR A 152 18.42 -1.09 9.54
C TYR A 152 19.86 -1.59 9.42
N GLU A 153 20.15 -2.83 9.82
CA GLU A 153 21.51 -3.37 9.75
C GLU A 153 22.02 -3.45 8.30
N HIS A 154 21.13 -3.69 7.34
CA HIS A 154 21.47 -3.63 5.91
C HIS A 154 21.83 -2.20 5.45
N ALA A 155 21.09 -1.18 5.91
CA ALA A 155 21.32 0.21 5.53
C ALA A 155 22.46 0.91 6.32
N LYS A 156 22.72 0.47 7.54
CA LYS A 156 23.64 1.10 8.52
C LYS A 156 25.03 1.39 7.97
N PRO A 157 25.71 0.52 7.20
CA PRO A 157 27.06 0.82 6.72
C PRO A 157 27.17 2.09 5.87
N ARG A 158 26.07 2.50 5.22
CA ARG A 158 26.04 3.65 4.31
C ARG A 158 24.98 4.70 4.69
N GLY A 159 24.14 4.45 5.68
CA GLY A 159 23.00 5.30 6.01
C GLY A 159 23.38 6.73 6.39
N ASP A 160 24.51 6.92 7.07
CA ASP A 160 25.00 8.24 7.47
C ASP A 160 25.53 9.07 6.26
N SER A 161 25.73 8.48 5.08
CA SER A 161 25.99 9.23 3.85
C SER A 161 24.77 10.01 3.35
N VAL A 162 23.56 9.59 3.73
CA VAL A 162 22.32 10.31 3.40
C VAL A 162 22.13 11.52 4.32
N ARG A 163 22.42 11.35 5.61
CA ARG A 163 22.43 12.41 6.62
C ARG A 163 23.32 12.00 7.79
N PRO A 164 24.32 12.83 8.19
CA PRO A 164 25.18 12.55 9.35
C PRO A 164 24.35 12.27 10.61
N GLY A 165 24.66 11.18 11.31
CA GLY A 165 24.00 10.75 12.55
C GLY A 165 22.65 10.07 12.37
N LEU A 166 22.15 9.87 11.15
CA LEU A 166 20.86 9.24 10.88
C LEU A 166 20.77 7.83 11.47
N CYS A 167 21.82 7.03 11.30
CA CYS A 167 21.85 5.66 11.82
C CYS A 167 21.73 5.62 13.36
N GLY A 168 22.39 6.53 14.06
CA GLY A 168 22.30 6.62 15.51
C GLY A 168 20.91 7.01 16.02
N GLU A 169 20.21 7.87 15.28
CA GLU A 169 18.82 8.26 15.60
C GLU A 169 17.83 7.12 15.32
N ILE A 170 17.99 6.42 14.19
CA ILE A 170 17.17 5.25 13.87
C ILE A 170 17.36 4.14 14.91
N ALA A 171 18.60 3.85 15.35
CA ALA A 171 18.86 2.84 16.35
C ALA A 171 18.14 3.13 17.67
N LYS A 172 18.20 4.37 18.16
CA LYS A 172 17.49 4.81 19.37
C LYS A 172 15.98 4.66 19.23
N GLU A 173 15.45 4.99 18.06
CA GLU A 173 14.02 4.85 17.79
C GLU A 173 13.58 3.38 17.75
N LEU A 174 14.34 2.50 17.11
CA LEU A 174 14.09 1.06 17.12
C LEU A 174 14.10 0.49 18.55
N ASP A 175 15.06 0.88 19.39
CA ASP A 175 15.12 0.48 20.80
C ASP A 175 13.89 0.95 21.61
N ALA A 176 13.38 2.14 21.30
CA ALA A 176 12.17 2.66 21.92
C ALA A 176 10.92 1.92 21.47
N LEU A 177 10.80 1.64 20.16
CA LEU A 177 9.65 0.92 19.58
C LEU A 177 9.63 -0.54 20.05
N ASP A 178 10.76 -1.24 20.11
CA ASP A 178 10.85 -2.63 20.60
C ASP A 178 10.28 -2.77 22.02
N LYS A 179 10.48 -1.76 22.87
CA LYS A 179 10.01 -1.74 24.27
C LYS A 179 8.54 -1.38 24.40
N SER A 180 8.01 -0.56 23.50
CA SER A 180 6.68 0.05 23.64
C SER A 180 5.67 -0.42 22.58
N TRP A 181 6.06 -1.31 21.66
CA TRP A 181 5.18 -1.75 20.58
C TRP A 181 3.92 -2.45 21.11
N PRO A 182 2.72 -1.99 20.75
CA PRO A 182 1.48 -2.56 21.27
C PRO A 182 1.22 -3.93 20.63
N ARG A 183 1.09 -4.97 21.46
CA ARG A 183 0.91 -6.36 21.00
C ARG A 183 -0.50 -6.89 21.14
N GLN A 184 -1.40 -6.16 21.83
CA GLN A 184 -2.75 -6.61 22.15
C GLN A 184 -3.80 -5.66 21.57
N LEU A 185 -3.71 -5.39 20.27
CA LEU A 185 -4.70 -4.59 19.55
C LEU A 185 -5.51 -5.47 18.59
N PRO A 186 -6.71 -5.04 18.18
CA PRO A 186 -7.52 -5.73 17.18
C PRO A 186 -6.72 -5.97 15.90
N GLN A 187 -6.74 -7.23 15.43
CA GLN A 187 -6.02 -7.66 14.24
C GLN A 187 -6.98 -8.09 13.14
N GLY A 188 -6.57 -7.95 11.90
CA GLY A 188 -7.33 -8.34 10.73
C GLY A 188 -6.52 -8.15 9.46
N VAL A 189 -7.21 -8.15 8.34
CA VAL A 189 -6.60 -7.79 7.06
C VAL A 189 -6.41 -6.28 7.01
N ILE A 190 -5.22 -5.86 6.65
CA ILE A 190 -4.83 -4.46 6.39
C ILE A 190 -4.33 -4.30 4.96
N HIS A 191 -4.46 -3.11 4.41
CA HIS A 191 -3.89 -2.76 3.10
C HIS A 191 -2.38 -2.57 3.18
N ALA A 192 -1.93 -1.94 4.26
CA ALA A 192 -0.54 -1.66 4.59
C ALA A 192 0.23 -0.72 3.64
N ASP A 193 -0.42 -0.22 2.57
CA ASP A 193 0.19 0.70 1.60
C ASP A 193 -0.85 1.65 0.96
N LEU A 194 -1.86 2.09 1.74
CA LEU A 194 -2.95 2.93 1.21
C LEU A 194 -2.51 4.39 1.06
N PHE A 195 -1.64 4.63 0.08
CA PHE A 195 -1.17 5.94 -0.33
C PHE A 195 -2.14 6.64 -1.30
N PRO A 196 -1.97 7.96 -1.54
CA PRO A 196 -2.79 8.69 -2.50
C PRO A 196 -2.80 8.09 -3.91
N ASP A 197 -1.70 7.53 -4.40
CA ASP A 197 -1.57 6.88 -5.70
C ASP A 197 -2.30 5.52 -5.78
N ASN A 198 -2.70 4.95 -4.62
CA ASN A 198 -3.46 3.71 -4.51
C ASN A 198 -4.96 3.93 -4.23
N VAL A 199 -5.44 5.18 -4.29
CA VAL A 199 -6.86 5.53 -4.09
C VAL A 199 -7.36 6.42 -5.23
N PHE A 200 -8.37 5.95 -5.95
CA PHE A 200 -8.93 6.67 -7.08
C PHE A 200 -10.19 7.45 -6.71
N PHE A 201 -10.37 8.57 -7.39
CA PHE A 201 -11.50 9.46 -7.23
C PHE A 201 -12.10 9.82 -8.59
N LEU A 202 -13.42 9.95 -8.62
CA LEU A 202 -14.17 10.60 -9.69
C LEU A 202 -14.74 11.90 -9.11
N GLY A 203 -14.15 13.02 -9.50
CA GLY A 203 -14.41 14.29 -8.85
C GLY A 203 -14.02 14.25 -7.37
N THR A 204 -14.99 14.43 -6.47
CA THR A 204 -14.78 14.36 -5.01
C THR A 204 -15.11 13.01 -4.39
N LYS A 205 -15.69 12.07 -5.16
CA LYS A 205 -16.12 10.77 -4.68
C LYS A 205 -15.00 9.75 -4.86
N LEU A 206 -14.65 9.03 -3.79
CA LEU A 206 -13.75 7.88 -3.87
C LEU A 206 -14.37 6.81 -4.79
N SER A 207 -13.64 6.39 -5.81
CA SER A 207 -14.10 5.44 -6.82
C SER A 207 -13.42 4.08 -6.75
N GLY A 208 -12.36 3.91 -5.97
CA GLY A 208 -11.77 2.60 -5.73
C GLY A 208 -10.43 2.62 -5.00
N LEU A 209 -10.10 1.48 -4.41
CA LEU A 209 -8.82 1.17 -3.78
C LEU A 209 -8.08 0.18 -4.66
N THR A 210 -6.77 0.36 -4.82
CA THR A 210 -5.94 -0.49 -5.69
C THR A 210 -4.62 -0.85 -5.01
N ASP A 211 -3.82 -1.72 -5.63
CA ASP A 211 -2.48 -2.14 -5.17
C ASP A 211 -2.48 -2.85 -3.81
N PHE A 212 -3.13 -4.02 -3.76
CA PHE A 212 -3.22 -4.86 -2.55
C PHE A 212 -1.99 -5.74 -2.30
N TYR A 213 -0.88 -5.54 -3.01
CA TYR A 213 0.27 -6.46 -2.95
C TYR A 213 1.13 -6.33 -1.68
N PHE A 214 0.85 -5.33 -0.84
CA PHE A 214 1.35 -5.25 0.54
C PHE A 214 0.33 -5.73 1.58
N ALA A 215 -0.90 -5.99 1.18
CA ALA A 215 -1.95 -6.42 2.11
C ALA A 215 -1.52 -7.66 2.90
N CYS A 216 -1.85 -7.68 4.18
CA CYS A 216 -1.42 -8.71 5.12
C CYS A 216 -2.36 -8.79 6.33
N SER A 217 -2.08 -9.73 7.24
CA SER A 217 -2.76 -9.82 8.53
C SER A 217 -1.91 -9.14 9.59
N ASP A 218 -2.40 -8.02 10.15
CA ASP A 218 -1.72 -7.26 11.20
C ASP A 218 -2.73 -6.42 12.01
N THR A 219 -2.22 -5.57 12.89
CA THR A 219 -3.01 -4.63 13.70
C THR A 219 -3.77 -3.66 12.79
N LEU A 220 -5.11 -3.65 12.91
CA LEU A 220 -5.96 -2.80 12.07
C LEU A 220 -5.59 -1.31 12.20
N PHE A 221 -5.31 -0.85 13.41
CA PHE A 221 -5.01 0.56 13.63
C PHE A 221 -3.61 0.98 13.17
N TYR A 222 -2.71 0.01 12.87
CA TYR A 222 -1.45 0.27 12.18
C TYR A 222 -1.69 0.77 10.75
N ASP A 223 -2.70 0.25 10.05
CA ASP A 223 -3.07 0.72 8.72
C ASP A 223 -3.56 2.18 8.73
N VAL A 224 -4.30 2.57 9.77
CA VAL A 224 -4.66 3.98 10.00
C VAL A 224 -3.42 4.85 10.20
N ALA A 225 -2.43 4.37 10.95
CA ALA A 225 -1.15 5.06 11.13
C ALA A 225 -0.36 5.22 9.82
N VAL A 226 -0.41 4.23 8.91
CA VAL A 226 0.12 4.34 7.55
C VAL A 226 -0.60 5.45 6.79
N CYS A 227 -1.93 5.49 6.83
CA CYS A 227 -2.72 6.54 6.16
C CYS A 227 -2.45 7.93 6.73
N LEU A 228 -2.28 8.10 8.05
CA LEU A 228 -1.90 9.40 8.63
C LEU A 228 -0.59 9.92 8.04
N ASN A 229 0.42 9.05 7.93
CA ASN A 229 1.71 9.37 7.32
C ASN A 229 1.59 9.72 5.84
N ALA A 230 0.72 9.05 5.09
CA ALA A 230 0.58 9.20 3.65
C ALA A 230 -0.29 10.40 3.25
N TRP A 231 -1.34 10.73 4.03
CA TRP A 231 -2.40 11.67 3.63
C TRP A 231 -2.40 12.98 4.39
N CYS A 232 -1.84 13.00 5.62
CA CYS A 232 -2.05 14.11 6.54
C CYS A 232 -0.85 15.05 6.69
N PHE A 233 0.18 14.88 5.86
CA PHE A 233 1.30 15.80 5.79
C PHE A 233 1.24 16.68 4.55
N GLU A 234 1.69 17.93 4.70
CA GLU A 234 1.80 18.87 3.59
C GLU A 234 3.14 18.70 2.84
N VAL A 235 3.30 19.45 1.75
CA VAL A 235 4.52 19.38 0.90
C VAL A 235 5.79 19.77 1.66
N ASP A 236 5.66 20.64 2.66
CA ASP A 236 6.74 21.05 3.58
C ASP A 236 7.00 20.06 4.71
N HIS A 237 6.28 18.92 4.71
CA HIS A 237 6.29 17.87 5.71
C HIS A 237 5.71 18.28 7.08
N SER A 238 4.98 19.40 7.18
CA SER A 238 4.19 19.72 8.36
C SER A 238 2.95 18.85 8.45
N TYR A 239 2.58 18.43 9.66
CA TYR A 239 1.35 17.67 9.87
C TYR A 239 0.14 18.60 9.81
N ASN A 240 -0.86 18.23 9.03
CA ASN A 240 -2.13 18.95 8.92
C ASN A 240 -3.18 18.30 9.84
N VAL A 241 -3.40 18.91 11.01
CA VAL A 241 -4.35 18.41 12.01
C VAL A 241 -5.80 18.36 11.48
N THR A 242 -6.17 19.22 10.53
CA THR A 242 -7.52 19.20 9.92
C THR A 242 -7.71 17.97 9.05
N LYS A 243 -6.68 17.57 8.28
CA LYS A 243 -6.68 16.33 7.51
C LYS A 243 -6.70 15.11 8.44
N GLY A 244 -5.86 15.11 9.48
CA GLY A 244 -5.83 14.02 10.47
C GLY A 244 -7.17 13.84 11.16
N ARG A 245 -7.77 14.94 11.63
CA ARG A 245 -9.13 14.93 12.23
C ARG A 245 -10.17 14.37 11.28
N ALA A 246 -10.15 14.78 10.01
CA ALA A 246 -11.10 14.32 9.01
C ALA A 246 -11.00 12.81 8.77
N LEU A 247 -9.78 12.29 8.62
CA LEU A 247 -9.51 10.86 8.43
C LEU A 247 -9.93 10.05 9.66
N LEU A 248 -9.45 10.42 10.84
CA LEU A 248 -9.68 9.68 12.09
C LEU A 248 -11.15 9.67 12.48
N ASN A 249 -11.85 10.81 12.38
CA ASN A 249 -13.28 10.87 12.68
C ASN A 249 -14.12 10.06 11.68
N ALA A 250 -13.78 10.08 10.39
CA ALA A 250 -14.48 9.28 9.39
C ALA A 250 -14.28 7.78 9.63
N TYR A 251 -13.06 7.34 9.92
CA TYR A 251 -12.78 5.97 10.32
C TYR A 251 -13.57 5.57 11.57
N ASN A 252 -13.50 6.38 12.65
CA ASN A 252 -14.15 6.11 13.93
C ASN A 252 -15.69 6.05 13.85
N ARG A 253 -16.31 6.76 12.92
CA ARG A 253 -17.78 6.67 12.70
C ARG A 253 -18.21 5.31 12.14
N VAL A 254 -17.36 4.68 11.34
CA VAL A 254 -17.66 3.38 10.70
C VAL A 254 -17.20 2.22 11.59
N ARG A 255 -16.00 2.33 12.15
CA ARG A 255 -15.43 1.36 13.09
C ARG A 255 -14.96 2.10 14.35
N ALA A 256 -15.73 1.96 15.41
CA ALA A 256 -15.43 2.62 16.69
C ALA A 256 -14.08 2.19 17.23
N LEU A 257 -13.27 3.17 17.63
CA LEU A 257 -11.95 2.96 18.22
C LEU A 257 -12.05 2.73 19.73
N SER A 258 -11.38 1.71 20.21
CA SER A 258 -11.19 1.48 21.65
C SER A 258 -10.17 2.48 22.23
N ASP A 259 -10.18 2.66 23.56
CA ASP A 259 -9.20 3.50 24.27
C ASP A 259 -7.77 2.96 24.09
N ALA A 260 -7.61 1.65 24.00
CA ALA A 260 -6.33 1.01 23.74
C ALA A 260 -5.77 1.38 22.34
N GLU A 261 -6.63 1.40 21.31
CA GLU A 261 -6.22 1.84 19.97
C GLU A 261 -5.86 3.34 19.95
N ARG A 262 -6.68 4.18 20.61
CA ARG A 262 -6.40 5.62 20.72
C ARG A 262 -5.05 5.88 21.38
N SER A 263 -4.80 5.23 22.52
CA SER A 263 -3.54 5.37 23.26
C SER A 263 -2.33 4.85 22.49
N ALA A 264 -2.51 3.87 21.61
CA ALA A 264 -1.44 3.28 20.81
C ALA A 264 -1.06 4.11 19.57
N LEU A 265 -1.92 5.05 19.11
CA LEU A 265 -1.71 5.76 17.85
C LEU A 265 -0.34 6.43 17.72
N PRO A 266 0.20 7.15 18.74
CA PRO A 266 1.51 7.77 18.62
C PRO A 266 2.64 6.76 18.33
N ILE A 267 2.60 5.60 18.97
CA ILE A 267 3.59 4.53 18.75
C ILE A 267 3.43 3.89 17.37
N LEU A 268 2.20 3.60 16.97
CA LEU A 268 1.91 3.03 15.64
C LEU A 268 2.31 4.00 14.52
N ALA A 269 2.08 5.29 14.69
CA ALA A 269 2.46 6.32 13.71
C ALA A 269 3.98 6.46 13.56
N ARG A 270 4.72 6.38 14.69
CA ARG A 270 6.19 6.31 14.70
C ARG A 270 6.68 5.06 13.97
N GLY A 271 6.10 3.90 14.27
CA GLY A 271 6.44 2.64 13.62
C GLY A 271 6.18 2.67 12.10
N ALA A 272 5.04 3.20 11.68
CA ALA A 272 4.76 3.39 10.26
C ALA A 272 5.80 4.31 9.59
N ALA A 273 6.17 5.42 10.25
CA ALA A 273 7.21 6.30 9.74
C ALA A 273 8.59 5.61 9.66
N VAL A 274 8.96 4.81 10.65
CA VAL A 274 10.21 4.01 10.64
C VAL A 274 10.21 2.99 9.51
N ARG A 275 9.11 2.25 9.31
CA ARG A 275 8.99 1.30 8.20
C ARG A 275 9.34 1.96 6.86
N PHE A 276 8.67 3.06 6.54
CA PHE A 276 8.88 3.74 5.25
C PHE A 276 10.23 4.47 5.18
N LEU A 277 10.76 4.97 6.29
CA LEU A 277 12.12 5.50 6.35
C LEU A 277 13.13 4.41 5.97
N LEU A 278 13.02 3.23 6.56
CA LEU A 278 13.97 2.12 6.35
C LEU A 278 13.87 1.54 4.93
N THR A 279 12.66 1.26 4.44
CA THR A 279 12.50 0.71 3.09
C THR A 279 13.02 1.69 2.03
N ARG A 280 12.68 2.98 2.16
CA ARG A 280 13.20 4.01 1.25
C ARG A 280 14.72 4.20 1.38
N LEU A 281 15.28 4.09 2.59
CA LEU A 281 16.72 4.19 2.81
C LEU A 281 17.45 3.03 2.12
N VAL A 282 16.95 1.81 2.24
CA VAL A 282 17.50 0.63 1.54
C VAL A 282 17.43 0.83 0.02
N ASP A 283 16.28 1.23 -0.51
CA ASP A 283 16.11 1.48 -1.95
C ASP A 283 17.04 2.61 -2.43
N TRP A 284 17.16 3.70 -1.65
CA TRP A 284 18.04 4.83 -1.97
C TRP A 284 19.51 4.41 -2.07
N LEU A 285 19.97 3.59 -1.14
CA LEU A 285 21.36 3.12 -1.10
C LEU A 285 21.64 2.02 -2.14
N ALA A 286 20.61 1.36 -2.67
CA ALA A 286 20.73 0.30 -3.67
C ALA A 286 20.79 0.82 -5.12
N VAL A 287 20.49 2.12 -5.35
CA VAL A 287 20.48 2.69 -6.70
C VAL A 287 21.90 2.81 -7.23
N PRO A 288 22.19 2.25 -8.43
CA PRO A 288 23.48 2.43 -9.09
C PRO A 288 23.72 3.89 -9.52
N ASP A 289 24.98 4.30 -9.55
CA ASP A 289 25.37 5.59 -10.10
C ASP A 289 24.89 5.71 -11.56
N GLY A 290 24.25 6.84 -11.90
CA GLY A 290 23.72 7.11 -13.24
C GLY A 290 22.35 6.51 -13.54
N ALA A 291 21.66 5.90 -12.58
CA ALA A 291 20.30 5.41 -12.78
C ALA A 291 19.32 6.55 -13.11
N LEU A 292 18.48 6.33 -14.13
CA LEU A 292 17.46 7.29 -14.56
C LEU A 292 16.30 7.42 -13.55
N VAL A 293 16.03 6.37 -12.77
CA VAL A 293 14.97 6.36 -11.76
C VAL A 293 15.56 6.77 -10.42
N ARG A 294 15.00 7.84 -9.84
CA ARG A 294 15.34 8.27 -8.48
C ARG A 294 14.36 7.64 -7.50
N PRO A 295 14.82 6.93 -6.46
CA PRO A 295 13.96 6.43 -5.41
C PRO A 295 13.35 7.59 -4.60
N LYS A 296 12.27 7.31 -3.87
CA LYS A 296 11.63 8.30 -2.98
C LYS A 296 12.61 8.69 -1.86
N ASP A 297 12.70 10.01 -1.53
CA ASP A 297 13.60 10.52 -0.49
C ASP A 297 13.28 9.90 0.88
N PRO A 298 14.22 9.19 1.54
CA PRO A 298 14.00 8.65 2.88
C PRO A 298 13.85 9.75 3.94
N LEU A 299 14.44 10.93 3.74
CA LEU A 299 14.38 12.04 4.70
C LEU A 299 12.98 12.65 4.81
N GLU A 300 12.09 12.43 3.85
CA GLU A 300 10.67 12.75 4.01
C GLU A 300 10.10 12.05 5.25
N TYR A 301 10.31 10.74 5.35
CA TYR A 301 9.80 9.96 6.48
C TYR A 301 10.59 10.17 7.77
N TYR A 302 11.85 10.55 7.69
CA TYR A 302 12.59 11.03 8.85
C TYR A 302 11.94 12.30 9.46
N ARG A 303 11.52 13.27 8.63
CA ARG A 303 10.82 14.49 9.11
C ARG A 303 9.47 14.16 9.72
N LYS A 304 8.69 13.26 9.11
CA LYS A 304 7.42 12.76 9.65
C LYS A 304 7.63 12.06 11.01
N LEU A 305 8.66 11.22 11.10
CA LEU A 305 9.04 10.58 12.38
C LEU A 305 9.34 11.61 13.47
N ARG A 306 10.07 12.68 13.14
CA ARG A 306 10.37 13.77 14.11
C ARG A 306 9.10 14.43 14.64
N PHE A 307 8.11 14.66 13.79
CA PHE A 307 6.79 15.12 14.24
C PHE A 307 6.16 14.12 15.20
N HIS A 308 6.05 12.85 14.83
CA HIS A 308 5.43 11.83 15.69
C HIS A 308 6.14 11.64 17.03
N GLN A 309 7.45 11.85 17.10
CA GLN A 309 8.22 11.84 18.35
C GLN A 309 7.86 13.03 19.26
N SER A 310 7.36 14.13 18.73
CA SER A 310 6.93 15.30 19.51
C SER A 310 5.49 15.22 20.02
N VAL A 311 4.69 14.30 19.47
CA VAL A 311 3.29 14.07 19.84
C VAL A 311 3.22 13.48 21.26
N LYS A 312 2.34 14.03 22.08
CA LYS A 312 2.17 13.61 23.48
C LYS A 312 0.94 12.74 23.67
N ASN A 313 -0.12 13.02 22.91
CA ASN A 313 -1.41 12.36 23.02
C ASN A 313 -2.13 12.32 21.66
N VAL A 314 -3.28 11.66 21.62
CA VAL A 314 -4.04 11.46 20.38
C VAL A 314 -4.72 12.75 19.88
N GLU A 315 -4.97 13.70 20.78
CA GLU A 315 -5.55 15.01 20.44
C GLU A 315 -4.64 15.82 19.52
N ASP A 316 -3.32 15.63 19.61
CA ASP A 316 -2.35 16.27 18.70
C ASP A 316 -2.53 15.83 17.25
N TYR A 317 -3.17 14.66 17.01
CA TYR A 317 -3.59 14.20 15.68
C TYR A 317 -4.96 14.72 15.27
N GLY A 318 -5.71 15.33 16.19
CA GLY A 318 -7.03 15.89 15.95
C GLY A 318 -8.20 14.95 16.30
N LEU A 319 -7.96 13.85 17.01
CA LEU A 319 -9.00 12.90 17.44
C LEU A 319 -9.69 13.34 18.73
#